data_915f72447c18bf93b5614582776ac7b3
#
_entry.id   915f72447c18bf93b5614582776ac7b3
#
_cell.length_a   1.000
_cell.length_b   1.000
_cell.length_c   1.000
_cell.angle_alpha   90.00
_cell.angle_beta   90.00
_cell.angle_gamma   90.00
#
_symmetry.space_group_name_H-M   'P 1'
#
loop_
_entity.id
_entity.type
_entity.pdbx_description
1 polymer ?
#
loop_
_entity_poly.entity_id
_entity_poly.type
_entity_poly.pdbx_seq_one_letter_code
_entity_poly.pdbx_strand_id
1 'polypeptide(L)'
;MDRLPQPTDTEDHRQLPVSLLDLKEQLRIEHDEQDRLLLTKIMSATSEAEQFIGSPIMAQSFALVFDGFPASGGAIELPASPIRSITSITYYDGNGDSQTLDAAEYGLATWRAIPDVYPVSGAWPDTQERENAVTVAYVAGYASKPSAVPAAIREAVLLRAATRASMSEESGVGNVAWKLDDALAFGALLNPFHNMHV
;
A
#
# COMPACT_ATOMS: atom_id res chain seq x y z
N MET A 1 5.07 -7.54 19.99
CA MET A 1 5.96 -7.73 18.81
C MET A 1 5.18 -7.22 17.62
N ASP A 2 5.53 -6.03 17.10
CA ASP A 2 4.85 -5.46 15.94
C ASP A 2 5.17 -6.32 14.71
N ARG A 3 4.22 -7.17 14.34
CA ARG A 3 4.32 -7.90 13.07
C ARG A 3 3.87 -6.96 11.96
N LEU A 4 4.76 -6.73 11.00
CA LEU A 4 4.42 -5.95 9.81
C LEU A 4 3.33 -6.69 9.01
N PRO A 5 2.37 -5.96 8.43
CA PRO A 5 1.35 -6.55 7.58
C PRO A 5 2.01 -7.23 6.37
N GLN A 6 1.56 -8.44 6.07
CA GLN A 6 2.06 -9.17 4.91
C GLN A 6 1.08 -9.00 3.75
N PRO A 7 1.54 -8.54 2.56
CA PRO A 7 0.71 -8.57 1.38
C PRO A 7 0.37 -10.02 1.02
N THR A 8 -0.88 -10.27 0.75
CA THR A 8 -1.39 -11.61 0.36
C THR A 8 -1.52 -11.77 -1.16
N ASP A 9 -1.49 -10.65 -1.90
CA ASP A 9 -1.54 -10.65 -3.35
C ASP A 9 -0.15 -10.92 -3.93
N THR A 10 -0.07 -11.79 -4.94
CA THR A 10 1.17 -12.02 -5.68
C THR A 10 1.46 -10.83 -6.59
N GLU A 11 2.72 -10.40 -6.68
CA GLU A 11 3.16 -9.25 -7.48
C GLU A 11 2.75 -9.30 -8.97
N ASP A 12 2.52 -10.49 -9.48
CA ASP A 12 2.25 -10.75 -10.92
C ASP A 12 0.89 -10.19 -11.42
N HIS A 13 -0.02 -9.82 -10.50
CA HIS A 13 -1.34 -9.25 -10.82
C HIS A 13 -1.52 -7.81 -10.32
N ARG A 14 -0.46 -7.18 -9.88
CA ARG A 14 -0.50 -5.82 -9.33
C ARG A 14 -0.78 -4.80 -10.43
N GLN A 15 -1.92 -4.13 -10.33
CA GLN A 15 -2.23 -3.01 -11.22
C GLN A 15 -1.26 -1.85 -10.96
N LEU A 16 -0.78 -1.22 -12.03
CA LEU A 16 0.08 -0.03 -11.94
C LEU A 16 -0.78 1.24 -11.92
N PRO A 17 -0.37 2.29 -11.19
CA PRO A 17 -1.12 3.55 -11.10
C PRO A 17 -1.10 4.36 -12.39
N VAL A 18 -0.12 4.10 -13.29
CA VAL A 18 0.02 4.70 -14.61
C VAL A 18 0.23 3.61 -15.65
N SER A 19 -0.27 3.84 -16.87
CA SER A 19 -0.13 2.87 -17.95
C SER A 19 1.19 3.04 -18.70
N LEU A 20 1.59 1.99 -19.44
CA LEU A 20 2.71 2.07 -20.37
C LEU A 20 2.47 3.14 -21.45
N LEU A 21 1.22 3.27 -21.91
CA LEU A 21 0.85 4.27 -22.91
C LEU A 21 1.07 5.68 -22.38
N ASP A 22 0.67 5.99 -21.15
CA ASP A 22 0.90 7.30 -20.54
C ASP A 22 2.40 7.65 -20.51
N LEU A 23 3.26 6.66 -20.18
CA LEU A 23 4.71 6.88 -20.18
C LEU A 23 5.27 7.06 -21.59
N LYS A 24 4.81 6.26 -22.56
CA LYS A 24 5.23 6.41 -23.97
C LYS A 24 4.82 7.77 -24.53
N GLU A 25 3.61 8.25 -24.27
CA GLU A 25 3.15 9.58 -24.66
C GLU A 25 4.00 10.68 -24.02
N GLN A 26 4.33 10.57 -22.72
CA GLN A 26 5.20 11.50 -22.02
C GLN A 26 6.60 11.60 -22.64
N LEU A 27 7.15 10.45 -23.07
CA LEU A 27 8.49 10.34 -23.67
C LEU A 27 8.48 10.51 -25.20
N ARG A 28 7.31 10.61 -25.83
CA ARG A 28 7.14 10.64 -27.30
C ARG A 28 7.71 9.43 -28.00
N ILE A 29 7.55 8.26 -27.39
CA ILE A 29 8.00 6.96 -27.94
C ILE A 29 6.82 6.30 -28.65
N GLU A 30 6.99 6.01 -29.96
CA GLU A 30 5.94 5.39 -30.78
C GLU A 30 6.19 3.88 -31.03
N HIS A 31 7.41 3.39 -30.82
CA HIS A 31 7.80 1.99 -31.03
C HIS A 31 7.66 1.13 -29.77
N ASP A 32 7.65 -0.19 -29.92
CA ASP A 32 7.40 -1.14 -28.82
C ASP A 32 8.66 -1.86 -28.32
N GLU A 33 9.82 -1.57 -28.91
CA GLU A 33 11.09 -2.25 -28.59
C GLU A 33 11.53 -2.08 -27.14
N GLN A 34 11.11 -0.99 -26.50
CA GLN A 34 11.48 -0.65 -25.13
C GLN A 34 10.37 -0.93 -24.10
N ASP A 35 9.23 -1.48 -24.50
CA ASP A 35 8.05 -1.62 -23.63
C ASP A 35 8.35 -2.32 -22.31
N ARG A 36 9.12 -3.42 -22.37
CA ARG A 36 9.52 -4.15 -21.16
C ARG A 36 10.39 -3.30 -20.22
N LEU A 37 11.30 -2.50 -20.77
CA LEU A 37 12.14 -1.60 -20.00
C LEU A 37 11.30 -0.52 -19.35
N LEU A 38 10.40 0.11 -20.09
CA LEU A 38 9.50 1.16 -19.61
C LEU A 38 8.58 0.66 -18.51
N LEU A 39 8.01 -0.55 -18.64
CA LEU A 39 7.22 -1.18 -17.58
C LEU A 39 8.05 -1.36 -16.30
N THR A 40 9.29 -1.81 -16.40
CA THR A 40 10.19 -1.92 -15.25
C THR A 40 10.44 -0.56 -14.58
N LYS A 41 10.55 0.53 -15.37
CA LYS A 41 10.70 1.89 -14.83
C LYS A 41 9.44 2.34 -14.09
N ILE A 42 8.24 2.04 -14.61
CA ILE A 42 6.97 2.34 -13.91
C ILE A 42 6.89 1.58 -12.59
N MET A 43 7.17 0.28 -12.60
CA MET A 43 7.16 -0.55 -11.39
C MET A 43 8.12 0.00 -10.33
N SER A 44 9.33 0.33 -10.72
CA SER A 44 10.35 0.89 -9.84
C SER A 44 9.95 2.27 -9.27
N ALA A 45 9.36 3.14 -10.09
CA ALA A 45 8.86 4.44 -9.66
C ALA A 45 7.65 4.31 -8.71
N THR A 46 6.75 3.36 -8.99
CA THR A 46 5.61 3.05 -8.12
C THR A 46 6.09 2.58 -6.75
N SER A 47 7.02 1.63 -6.72
CA SER A 47 7.58 1.13 -5.45
C SER A 47 8.25 2.22 -4.62
N GLU A 48 9.00 3.14 -5.27
CA GLU A 48 9.62 4.28 -4.59
C GLU A 48 8.56 5.25 -4.03
N ALA A 49 7.48 5.51 -4.80
CA ALA A 49 6.40 6.37 -4.35
C ALA A 49 5.67 5.76 -3.15
N GLU A 50 5.39 4.46 -3.16
CA GLU A 50 4.78 3.74 -2.05
C GLU A 50 5.65 3.75 -0.79
N GLN A 51 6.97 3.57 -0.95
CA GLN A 51 7.92 3.70 0.16
C GLN A 51 7.95 5.11 0.72
N PHE A 52 7.93 6.13 -0.15
CA PHE A 52 7.90 7.53 0.29
C PHE A 52 6.62 7.87 1.04
N ILE A 53 5.46 7.43 0.53
CA ILE A 53 4.16 7.68 1.15
C ILE A 53 3.98 6.83 2.43
N GLY A 54 4.65 5.67 2.53
CA GLY A 54 4.43 4.68 3.58
C GLY A 54 3.12 3.90 3.39
N SER A 55 2.61 3.80 2.16
CA SER A 55 1.29 3.22 1.87
C SER A 55 1.21 2.65 0.46
N PRO A 56 0.42 1.60 0.23
CA PRO A 56 0.16 1.11 -1.11
C PRO A 56 -0.65 2.13 -1.92
N ILE A 57 -0.28 2.35 -3.18
CA ILE A 57 -1.02 3.23 -4.09
C ILE A 57 -2.25 2.50 -4.64
N MET A 58 -2.05 1.32 -5.18
CA MET A 58 -3.15 0.47 -5.62
C MET A 58 -3.66 -0.39 -4.48
N ALA A 59 -4.97 -0.67 -4.48
CA ALA A 59 -5.58 -1.52 -3.47
C ALA A 59 -4.94 -2.91 -3.45
N GLN A 60 -4.50 -3.33 -2.27
CA GLN A 60 -3.87 -4.63 -2.02
C GLN A 60 -4.49 -5.26 -0.79
N SER A 61 -4.48 -6.59 -0.75
CA SER A 61 -4.91 -7.37 0.41
C SER A 61 -3.74 -7.59 1.36
N PHE A 62 -3.99 -7.39 2.64
CA PHE A 62 -3.03 -7.57 3.72
C PHE A 62 -3.59 -8.51 4.77
N ALA A 63 -2.70 -9.22 5.45
CA ALA A 63 -3.02 -9.99 6.64
C ALA A 63 -2.11 -9.58 7.80
N LEU A 64 -2.71 -9.31 8.95
CA LEU A 64 -2.02 -9.16 10.24
C LEU A 64 -2.35 -10.36 11.09
N VAL A 65 -1.33 -10.91 11.72
CA VAL A 65 -1.45 -12.12 12.52
C VAL A 65 -0.97 -11.85 13.94
N PHE A 66 -1.76 -12.26 14.94
CA PHE A 66 -1.51 -12.05 16.35
C PHE A 66 -1.67 -13.38 17.12
N ASP A 67 -1.05 -13.46 18.27
CA ASP A 67 -1.15 -14.64 19.14
C ASP A 67 -2.40 -14.59 20.05
N GLY A 68 -3.18 -13.51 19.98
CA GLY A 68 -4.44 -13.30 20.66
C GLY A 68 -4.96 -11.88 20.42
N PHE A 69 -6.22 -11.64 20.77
CA PHE A 69 -6.77 -10.30 20.76
C PHE A 69 -6.13 -9.42 21.86
N PRO A 70 -6.11 -8.08 21.65
CA PRO A 70 -5.65 -7.16 22.70
C PRO A 70 -6.50 -7.29 23.96
N ALA A 71 -5.83 -7.28 25.12
CA ALA A 71 -6.51 -7.34 26.42
C ALA A 71 -7.47 -6.15 26.59
N SER A 72 -8.50 -6.36 27.41
CA SER A 72 -9.46 -5.31 27.80
C SER A 72 -10.17 -4.62 26.63
N GLY A 73 -10.38 -5.32 25.51
CA GLY A 73 -11.06 -4.76 24.35
C GLY A 73 -10.25 -3.67 23.61
N GLY A 74 -8.93 -3.71 23.73
CA GLY A 74 -8.03 -2.79 23.02
C GLY A 74 -8.23 -2.85 21.51
N ALA A 75 -8.00 -1.73 20.81
CA ALA A 75 -8.08 -1.68 19.36
C ALA A 75 -6.86 -2.33 18.70
N ILE A 76 -7.06 -2.87 17.49
CA ILE A 76 -6.02 -3.44 16.64
C ILE A 76 -5.65 -2.40 15.58
N GLU A 77 -4.44 -1.87 15.64
CA GLU A 77 -3.94 -0.91 14.67
C GLU A 77 -3.65 -1.57 13.32
N LEU A 78 -4.00 -0.87 12.24
CA LEU A 78 -3.82 -1.31 10.85
C LEU A 78 -2.79 -0.40 10.17
N PRO A 79 -1.51 -0.78 10.11
CA PRO A 79 -0.44 0.12 9.67
C PRO A 79 -0.46 0.46 8.18
N ALA A 80 -0.97 -0.42 7.30
CA ALA A 80 -1.13 -0.07 5.89
C ALA A 80 -2.42 0.76 5.71
N SER A 81 -2.32 1.99 5.25
CA SER A 81 -3.45 2.91 5.04
C SER A 81 -3.34 3.63 3.68
N PRO A 82 -4.42 4.21 3.11
CA PRO A 82 -5.79 4.24 3.66
C PRO A 82 -6.48 2.88 3.60
N ILE A 83 -7.20 2.55 4.68
CA ILE A 83 -7.96 1.31 4.75
C ILE A 83 -9.23 1.45 3.93
N ARG A 84 -9.51 0.45 3.11
CA ARG A 84 -10.71 0.38 2.27
C ARG A 84 -11.82 -0.48 2.90
N SER A 85 -11.45 -1.65 3.39
CA SER A 85 -12.37 -2.59 4.01
C SER A 85 -11.65 -3.63 4.84
N ILE A 86 -12.32 -4.16 5.84
CA ILE A 86 -11.94 -5.42 6.50
C ILE A 86 -12.56 -6.55 5.69
N THR A 87 -11.76 -7.53 5.32
CA THR A 87 -12.21 -8.72 4.59
C THR A 87 -12.74 -9.77 5.55
N SER A 88 -11.99 -10.06 6.60
CA SER A 88 -12.39 -10.99 7.67
C SER A 88 -11.51 -10.82 8.89
N ILE A 89 -12.04 -11.17 10.05
CA ILE A 89 -11.28 -11.40 11.27
C ILE A 89 -11.54 -12.84 11.66
N THR A 90 -10.50 -13.68 11.61
CA THR A 90 -10.58 -15.08 11.99
C THR A 90 -9.77 -15.32 13.24
N TYR A 91 -10.24 -16.22 14.09
CA TYR A 91 -9.55 -16.58 15.32
C TYR A 91 -9.80 -18.02 15.70
N TYR A 92 -8.96 -18.59 16.56
CA TYR A 92 -9.17 -19.89 17.16
C TYR A 92 -9.78 -19.70 18.54
N ASP A 93 -10.95 -20.29 18.78
CA ASP A 93 -11.64 -20.24 20.07
C ASP A 93 -10.94 -21.11 21.14
N GLY A 94 -11.43 -21.09 22.39
CA GLY A 94 -10.85 -21.85 23.49
C GLY A 94 -10.82 -23.37 23.28
N ASN A 95 -11.59 -23.91 22.32
CA ASN A 95 -11.60 -25.32 21.95
C ASN A 95 -10.58 -25.63 20.82
N GLY A 96 -10.02 -24.61 20.17
CA GLY A 96 -9.12 -24.73 19.04
C GLY A 96 -9.85 -24.77 17.69
N ASP A 97 -11.14 -24.46 17.65
CA ASP A 97 -11.89 -24.37 16.42
C ASP A 97 -11.72 -22.99 15.77
N SER A 98 -11.56 -22.98 14.43
CA SER A 98 -11.44 -21.72 13.68
C SER A 98 -12.79 -21.05 13.56
N GLN A 99 -12.90 -19.84 14.03
CA GLN A 99 -14.09 -18.99 13.98
C GLN A 99 -13.84 -17.75 13.11
N THR A 100 -14.91 -17.21 12.53
CA THR A 100 -14.89 -15.90 11.85
C THR A 100 -15.78 -14.96 12.63
N LEU A 101 -15.23 -13.81 13.01
CA LEU A 101 -15.97 -12.77 13.73
C LEU A 101 -16.99 -12.12 12.81
N ASP A 102 -18.22 -11.97 13.29
CA ASP A 102 -19.27 -11.28 12.52
C ASP A 102 -18.91 -9.80 12.34
N ALA A 103 -19.20 -9.26 11.16
CA ALA A 103 -18.94 -7.86 10.83
C ALA A 103 -19.67 -6.86 11.74
N ALA A 104 -20.74 -7.28 12.40
CA ALA A 104 -21.47 -6.47 13.37
C ALA A 104 -20.76 -6.37 14.74
N GLU A 105 -19.79 -7.25 15.03
CA GLU A 105 -19.11 -7.31 16.32
C GLU A 105 -17.86 -6.41 16.38
N TYR A 106 -17.40 -5.86 15.25
CA TYR A 106 -16.28 -4.92 15.22
C TYR A 106 -16.59 -3.65 14.43
N GLY A 107 -15.91 -2.57 14.80
CA GLY A 107 -15.95 -1.30 14.09
C GLY A 107 -14.58 -0.94 13.52
N LEU A 108 -14.55 -0.16 12.43
CA LEU A 108 -13.34 0.38 11.81
C LEU A 108 -13.27 1.90 12.04
N ALA A 109 -12.22 2.37 12.68
CA ALA A 109 -11.96 3.80 12.89
C ALA A 109 -10.90 4.29 11.89
N THR A 110 -11.34 4.92 10.80
CA THR A 110 -10.47 5.46 9.74
C THR A 110 -10.05 6.91 9.97
N TRP A 111 -10.64 7.60 10.95
CA TRP A 111 -10.36 9.02 11.25
C TRP A 111 -9.17 9.23 12.17
N ARG A 112 -8.58 8.16 12.71
CA ARG A 112 -7.38 8.21 13.53
C ARG A 112 -6.13 8.31 12.67
N ALA A 113 -5.04 8.79 13.24
CA ALA A 113 -3.75 8.88 12.55
C ALA A 113 -3.29 7.50 12.04
N ILE A 114 -3.47 6.47 12.87
CA ILE A 114 -3.36 5.07 12.48
C ILE A 114 -4.77 4.49 12.56
N PRO A 115 -5.37 4.04 11.45
CA PRO A 115 -6.67 3.37 11.46
C PRO A 115 -6.63 2.13 12.34
N ASP A 116 -7.71 1.86 13.03
CA ASP A 116 -7.81 0.71 13.92
C ASP A 116 -9.17 -0.01 13.83
N VAL A 117 -9.17 -1.25 14.26
CA VAL A 117 -10.38 -2.06 14.45
C VAL A 117 -10.61 -2.28 15.93
N TYR A 118 -11.85 -2.07 16.39
CA TYR A 118 -12.24 -2.18 17.79
C TYR A 118 -13.51 -3.04 17.97
N PRO A 119 -13.66 -3.74 19.09
CA PRO A 119 -14.87 -4.52 19.37
C PRO A 119 -16.04 -3.59 19.73
N VAL A 120 -17.19 -3.77 19.08
CA VAL A 120 -18.41 -2.96 19.33
C VAL A 120 -18.95 -3.21 20.73
N SER A 121 -18.87 -4.44 21.24
CA SER A 121 -19.30 -4.81 22.60
C SER A 121 -18.34 -4.36 23.71
N GLY A 122 -17.18 -3.78 23.36
CA GLY A 122 -16.12 -3.40 24.29
C GLY A 122 -15.19 -4.54 24.71
N ALA A 123 -15.41 -5.75 24.22
CA ALA A 123 -14.55 -6.91 24.46
C ALA A 123 -14.43 -7.79 23.23
N TRP A 124 -13.25 -8.34 23.00
CA TRP A 124 -13.02 -9.38 22.00
C TRP A 124 -13.42 -10.75 22.56
N PRO A 125 -13.72 -11.74 21.70
CA PRO A 125 -13.94 -13.11 22.16
C PRO A 125 -12.66 -13.72 22.72
N ASP A 126 -12.83 -14.73 23.57
CA ASP A 126 -11.72 -15.51 24.10
C ASP A 126 -11.04 -16.32 22.99
N THR A 127 -9.72 -16.37 23.01
CA THR A 127 -8.91 -17.11 22.06
C THR A 127 -8.09 -18.20 22.76
N GLN A 128 -7.79 -19.27 22.02
CA GLN A 128 -6.83 -20.26 22.46
C GLN A 128 -5.44 -19.60 22.62
N GLU A 129 -4.73 -19.96 23.69
CA GLU A 129 -3.32 -19.58 23.87
C GLU A 129 -2.45 -20.36 22.86
N ARG A 130 -2.15 -19.74 21.72
CA ARG A 130 -1.31 -20.30 20.66
C ARG A 130 -0.69 -19.20 19.81
N GLU A 131 0.38 -19.52 19.12
CA GLU A 131 0.92 -18.66 18.07
C GLU A 131 -0.09 -18.56 16.92
N ASN A 132 -0.21 -17.34 16.34
CA ASN A 132 -1.09 -17.06 15.22
C ASN A 132 -2.58 -17.39 15.50
N ALA A 133 -3.05 -17.07 16.71
CA ALA A 133 -4.42 -17.31 17.12
C ALA A 133 -5.45 -16.43 16.40
N VAL A 134 -5.06 -15.22 15.99
CA VAL A 134 -5.95 -14.23 15.35
C VAL A 134 -5.35 -13.77 14.02
N THR A 135 -6.16 -13.70 12.99
CA THR A 135 -5.77 -13.13 11.69
C THR A 135 -6.79 -12.06 11.28
N VAL A 136 -6.31 -10.86 11.01
CA VAL A 136 -7.09 -9.75 10.46
C VAL A 136 -6.71 -9.58 8.99
N ALA A 137 -7.63 -9.91 8.08
CA ALA A 137 -7.47 -9.70 6.65
C ALA A 137 -8.20 -8.42 6.23
N TYR A 138 -7.51 -7.53 5.51
CA TYR A 138 -8.06 -6.25 5.11
C TYR A 138 -7.47 -5.78 3.78
N VAL A 139 -8.14 -4.80 3.15
CA VAL A 139 -7.69 -4.16 1.91
C VAL A 139 -7.29 -2.72 2.23
N ALA A 140 -6.10 -2.33 1.80
CA ALA A 140 -5.59 -0.97 1.90
C ALA A 140 -5.08 -0.46 0.55
N GLY A 141 -5.04 0.86 0.38
CA GLY A 141 -4.57 1.54 -0.82
C GLY A 141 -5.50 2.66 -1.28
N TYR A 142 -4.96 3.61 -2.02
CA TYR A 142 -5.71 4.79 -2.46
C TYR A 142 -6.83 4.47 -3.44
N ALA A 143 -6.61 3.52 -4.36
CA ALA A 143 -7.57 3.22 -5.41
C ALA A 143 -7.54 1.76 -5.86
N SER A 144 -8.70 1.23 -6.28
CA SER A 144 -8.80 -0.09 -6.92
C SER A 144 -8.69 -0.04 -8.44
N LYS A 145 -8.64 1.17 -9.03
CA LYS A 145 -8.46 1.38 -10.48
C LYS A 145 -7.45 2.51 -10.70
N PRO A 146 -6.57 2.43 -11.72
CA PRO A 146 -5.58 3.47 -12.01
C PRO A 146 -6.20 4.87 -12.17
N SER A 147 -7.37 4.96 -12.82
CA SER A 147 -8.07 6.24 -13.03
C SER A 147 -8.56 6.93 -11.75
N ALA A 148 -8.71 6.19 -10.66
CA ALA A 148 -9.15 6.71 -9.36
C ALA A 148 -7.98 7.07 -8.42
N VAL A 149 -6.74 6.80 -8.82
CA VAL A 149 -5.56 7.25 -8.09
C VAL A 149 -5.47 8.77 -8.13
N PRO A 150 -5.19 9.47 -7.01
CA PRO A 150 -5.00 10.92 -7.00
C PRO A 150 -4.03 11.38 -8.09
N ALA A 151 -4.38 12.46 -8.80
CA ALA A 151 -3.60 12.94 -9.94
C ALA A 151 -2.14 13.22 -9.57
N ALA A 152 -1.90 13.83 -8.40
CA ALA A 152 -0.54 14.14 -7.93
C ALA A 152 0.32 12.87 -7.74
N ILE A 153 -0.25 11.77 -7.26
CA ILE A 153 0.46 10.48 -7.13
C ILE A 153 0.78 9.93 -8.52
N ARG A 154 -0.19 9.95 -9.45
CA ARG A 154 0.04 9.49 -10.83
C ARG A 154 1.12 10.30 -11.53
N GLU A 155 1.06 11.63 -11.38
CA GLU A 155 2.05 12.54 -11.96
C GLU A 155 3.44 12.31 -11.37
N ALA A 156 3.56 12.12 -10.06
CA ALA A 156 4.84 11.81 -9.41
C ALA A 156 5.44 10.50 -9.96
N VAL A 157 4.64 9.44 -10.07
CA VAL A 157 5.09 8.15 -10.61
C VAL A 157 5.50 8.28 -12.09
N LEU A 158 4.69 9.01 -12.90
CA LEU A 158 4.96 9.21 -14.32
C LEU A 158 6.25 10.01 -14.53
N LEU A 159 6.42 11.12 -13.82
CA LEU A 159 7.62 11.95 -13.86
C LEU A 159 8.86 11.12 -13.50
N ARG A 160 8.77 10.37 -12.39
CA ARG A 160 9.89 9.56 -11.91
C ARG A 160 10.25 8.42 -12.86
N ALA A 161 9.25 7.77 -13.48
CA ALA A 161 9.46 6.75 -14.49
C ALA A 161 10.12 7.33 -15.76
N ALA A 162 9.63 8.49 -16.22
CA ALA A 162 10.18 9.19 -17.39
C ALA A 162 11.64 9.60 -17.18
N THR A 163 11.95 10.19 -16.01
CA THR A 163 13.32 10.53 -15.63
C THR A 163 14.25 9.32 -15.69
N ARG A 164 13.82 8.17 -15.12
CA ARG A 164 14.61 6.94 -15.14
C ARG A 164 14.79 6.32 -16.52
N ALA A 165 13.80 6.49 -17.40
CA ALA A 165 13.90 6.05 -18.78
C ALA A 165 14.94 6.87 -19.55
N SER A 166 14.86 8.21 -19.48
CA SER A 166 15.79 9.13 -20.14
C SER A 166 17.23 8.95 -19.65
N MET A 167 17.44 8.68 -18.35
CA MET A 167 18.79 8.40 -17.79
C MET A 167 19.42 7.12 -18.35
N SER A 168 18.63 6.15 -18.79
CA SER A 168 19.13 4.90 -19.35
C SER A 168 19.72 5.10 -20.74
N GLU A 169 19.33 6.16 -21.45
CA GLU A 169 19.78 6.45 -22.81
C GLU A 169 21.02 7.38 -22.82
N GLU A 170 21.17 8.23 -21.82
CA GLU A 170 22.28 9.19 -21.70
C GLU A 170 23.35 8.71 -20.69
N SER A 171 24.30 7.89 -21.14
CA SER A 171 25.55 7.60 -20.41
C SER A 171 26.55 8.77 -20.48
N GLY A 172 26.09 10.01 -20.37
CA GLY A 172 26.89 11.24 -20.49
C GLY A 172 26.97 12.00 -19.14
N VAL A 173 28.18 12.30 -18.73
CA VAL A 173 28.52 13.19 -17.60
C VAL A 173 27.97 14.60 -17.88
N GLY A 174 26.88 15.00 -17.19
CA GLY A 174 26.50 16.38 -17.30
C GLY A 174 25.11 16.83 -16.90
N ASN A 175 24.44 16.28 -15.89
CA ASN A 175 23.25 16.97 -15.37
C ASN A 175 22.90 16.62 -13.91
N VAL A 176 23.64 17.22 -12.98
CA VAL A 176 23.31 17.11 -11.53
C VAL A 176 22.12 18.02 -11.17
N ALA A 177 21.94 19.14 -11.89
CA ALA A 177 20.92 20.14 -11.55
C ALA A 177 19.49 19.62 -11.72
N TRP A 178 19.16 19.02 -12.86
CA TRP A 178 17.79 18.50 -13.10
C TRP A 178 17.44 17.27 -12.24
N LYS A 179 18.43 16.51 -11.77
CA LYS A 179 18.21 15.41 -10.81
C LYS A 179 17.71 15.92 -9.47
N LEU A 180 18.18 17.08 -9.04
CA LEU A 180 17.74 17.72 -7.81
C LEU A 180 16.30 18.25 -7.95
N ASP A 181 16.00 18.88 -9.09
CA ASP A 181 14.66 19.40 -9.39
C ASP A 181 13.61 18.27 -9.47
N ASP A 182 13.97 17.13 -10.08
CA ASP A 182 13.10 15.94 -10.14
C ASP A 182 12.83 15.36 -8.76
N ALA A 183 13.83 15.22 -7.91
CA ALA A 183 13.67 14.72 -6.55
C ALA A 183 12.80 15.65 -5.69
N LEU A 184 12.97 16.98 -5.85
CA LEU A 184 12.17 17.97 -5.15
C LEU A 184 10.71 17.97 -5.64
N ALA A 185 10.48 17.89 -6.95
CA ALA A 185 9.15 17.83 -7.54
C ALA A 185 8.41 16.53 -7.11
N PHE A 186 9.09 15.39 -7.15
CA PHE A 186 8.56 14.11 -6.69
C PHE A 186 8.13 14.18 -5.22
N GLY A 187 9.01 14.66 -4.34
CA GLY A 187 8.68 14.84 -2.92
C GLY A 187 7.54 15.84 -2.69
N ALA A 188 7.52 16.97 -3.40
CA ALA A 188 6.48 17.97 -3.27
C ALA A 188 5.08 17.43 -3.65
N LEU A 189 5.00 16.60 -4.69
CA LEU A 189 3.76 15.96 -5.12
C LEU A 189 3.25 14.92 -4.12
N LEU A 190 4.14 14.21 -3.45
CA LEU A 190 3.81 13.10 -2.56
C LEU A 190 3.68 13.50 -1.08
N ASN A 191 4.27 14.61 -0.65
CA ASN A 191 4.21 15.07 0.74
C ASN A 191 2.79 15.12 1.35
N PRO A 192 1.73 15.56 0.63
CA PRO A 192 0.37 15.57 1.18
C PRO A 192 -0.18 14.18 1.50
N PHE A 193 0.42 13.12 0.97
CA PHE A 193 0.02 11.72 1.13
C PHE A 193 0.94 10.95 2.08
N HIS A 194 2.00 11.58 2.57
CA HIS A 194 2.98 10.93 3.43
C HIS A 194 2.35 10.58 4.78
N ASN A 195 2.22 9.30 5.08
CA ASN A 195 1.79 8.81 6.37
C ASN A 195 3.01 8.77 7.31
N MET A 196 3.13 9.78 8.16
CA MET A 196 4.12 9.76 9.25
C MET A 196 3.63 8.79 10.33
N HIS A 197 4.04 7.54 10.24
CA HIS A 197 4.00 6.65 11.39
C HIS A 197 5.15 7.06 12.32
N VAL A 198 4.85 7.86 13.33
CA VAL A 198 5.78 8.21 14.42
C VAL A 198 5.63 7.19 15.54
#